data_15cb66f7e4e78951073720988166eba2
#
_entry.id   15cb66f7e4e78951073720988166eba2
#
_cell.length_a   1.000
_cell.length_b   1.000
_cell.length_c   1.000
_cell.angle_alpha   90.00
_cell.angle_beta   90.00
_cell.angle_gamma   90.00
#
_symmetry.space_group_name_H-M   'P 1'
#
loop_
_entity.id
_entity.type
_entity.pdbx_description
1 polymer ?
#
loop_
_entity_poly.entity_id
_entity_poly.type
_entity_poly.pdbx_seq_one_letter_code
_entity_poly.pdbx_strand_id
1 'polypeptide(L)'
;MSFQQNVELYSGVGQAGQPASTSPIIAAAGGPEAFQAGTNGLIMARFAWRNATNPLRLDNTGTGKPVGFVQNNANATIGYLQSNSMTIPAGREASPVVGGDFWAIAATVATVGQKVFAVLADGTLKTDAAGATVSGAIETDWYVASPAAVGDLLIISTWSKA
;
A
#
# COMPACT_ATOMS: atom_id res chain seq x y z
N MET A 1 27.96 18.31 23.02
CA MET A 1 26.63 18.09 22.38
C MET A 1 26.46 19.20 21.35
N SER A 2 26.33 18.88 20.09
CA SER A 2 25.96 19.87 19.07
C SER A 2 24.43 19.88 18.96
N PHE A 3 23.84 21.05 19.12
CA PHE A 3 22.41 21.24 18.90
C PHE A 3 22.14 21.27 17.41
N GLN A 4 20.94 20.84 17.00
CA GLN A 4 20.48 20.95 15.62
C GLN A 4 20.52 22.42 15.18
N GLN A 5 21.33 22.71 14.14
CA GLN A 5 21.52 24.06 13.64
C GLN A 5 20.65 24.40 12.43
N ASN A 6 19.99 23.39 11.83
CA ASN A 6 19.05 23.58 10.74
C ASN A 6 17.66 23.09 11.15
N VAL A 7 16.68 23.95 11.00
CA VAL A 7 15.26 23.61 11.11
C VAL A 7 14.71 23.48 9.71
N GLU A 8 14.24 22.29 9.36
CA GLU A 8 13.53 22.10 8.08
C GLU A 8 12.17 22.79 8.15
N LEU A 9 11.89 23.65 7.18
CA LEU A 9 10.62 24.37 7.07
C LEU A 9 9.49 23.51 6.50
N TYR A 10 9.80 22.33 5.99
CA TYR A 10 8.83 21.41 5.40
C TYR A 10 8.71 20.17 6.26
N SER A 11 7.48 19.65 6.36
CA SER A 11 7.23 18.35 6.98
C SER A 11 8.07 17.27 6.31
N GLY A 12 8.65 16.39 7.10
CA GLY A 12 9.38 15.23 6.58
C GLY A 12 8.51 14.41 5.63
N VAL A 13 9.16 13.70 4.71
CA VAL A 13 8.48 12.78 3.80
C VAL A 13 7.76 11.70 4.62
N GLY A 14 6.54 11.32 4.21
CA GLY A 14 5.78 10.27 4.88
C GLY A 14 6.46 8.91 4.78
N GLN A 15 5.94 7.95 5.49
CA GLN A 15 6.37 6.55 5.41
C GLN A 15 5.42 5.78 4.49
N ALA A 16 5.95 4.81 3.74
CA ALA A 16 5.14 3.95 2.88
C ALA A 16 3.97 3.30 3.66
N GLY A 17 2.79 3.33 3.08
CA GLY A 17 1.56 2.84 3.69
C GLY A 17 0.84 3.82 4.61
N GLN A 18 1.42 4.97 4.94
CA GLN A 18 0.74 6.02 5.71
C GLN A 18 -0.16 6.87 4.82
N PRO A 19 -1.25 7.45 5.39
CA PRO A 19 -2.04 8.46 4.70
C PRO A 19 -1.17 9.65 4.29
N ALA A 20 -1.35 10.13 3.06
CA ALA A 20 -0.62 11.26 2.50
C ALA A 20 -1.38 12.59 2.62
N SER A 21 -2.67 12.52 2.92
CA SER A 21 -3.55 13.69 3.07
C SER A 21 -4.61 13.45 4.15
N THR A 22 -5.44 14.45 4.40
CA THR A 22 -6.62 14.37 5.27
C THR A 22 -7.89 13.92 4.51
N SER A 23 -7.75 13.47 3.26
CA SER A 23 -8.87 12.94 2.47
C SER A 23 -9.51 11.73 3.15
N PRO A 24 -10.81 11.49 2.94
CA PRO A 24 -11.49 10.34 3.52
C PRO A 24 -10.80 9.02 3.12
N ILE A 25 -10.66 8.13 4.09
CA ILE A 25 -10.12 6.78 3.90
C ILE A 25 -11.29 5.80 3.87
N ILE A 26 -11.33 4.95 2.85
CA ILE A 26 -12.36 3.93 2.69
C ILE A 26 -11.70 2.57 2.87
N ALA A 27 -12.04 1.88 3.96
CA ALA A 27 -11.58 0.52 4.21
C ALA A 27 -12.38 -0.49 3.37
N ALA A 28 -11.73 -1.58 2.97
CA ALA A 28 -12.40 -2.70 2.35
C ALA A 28 -13.26 -3.45 3.37
N ALA A 29 -14.48 -3.81 2.98
CA ALA A 29 -15.37 -4.61 3.83
C ALA A 29 -14.93 -6.09 3.84
N GLY A 30 -14.62 -6.62 5.02
CA GLY A 30 -14.26 -8.03 5.23
C GLY A 30 -15.45 -8.95 5.36
N GLY A 31 -16.56 -8.44 5.85
CA GLY A 31 -17.72 -9.20 6.28
C GLY A 31 -17.95 -9.04 7.79
N PRO A 32 -18.59 -10.00 8.46
CA PRO A 32 -18.83 -9.92 9.89
C PRO A 32 -17.56 -10.04 10.74
N GLU A 33 -16.48 -10.54 10.17
CA GLU A 33 -15.16 -10.62 10.79
C GLU A 33 -14.17 -9.72 10.07
N ALA A 34 -13.17 -9.20 10.78
CA ALA A 34 -12.09 -8.44 10.20
C ALA A 34 -11.19 -9.30 9.30
N PHE A 35 -10.57 -8.69 8.30
CA PHE A 35 -9.53 -9.37 7.54
C PHE A 35 -8.32 -9.69 8.42
N GLN A 36 -7.68 -10.81 8.13
CA GLN A 36 -6.48 -11.28 8.82
C GLN A 36 -5.35 -11.47 7.82
N ALA A 37 -4.12 -11.26 8.27
CA ALA A 37 -2.93 -11.60 7.50
C ALA A 37 -2.85 -13.13 7.27
N GLY A 38 -2.50 -13.52 6.06
CA GLY A 38 -2.31 -14.91 5.68
C GLY A 38 -1.14 -15.59 6.40
N THR A 39 -0.88 -16.85 6.09
CA THR A 39 0.13 -17.67 6.79
C THR A 39 1.56 -17.14 6.69
N ASN A 40 1.87 -16.40 5.63
CA ASN A 40 3.18 -15.79 5.40
C ASN A 40 3.28 -14.37 5.96
N GLY A 41 2.26 -13.91 6.68
CA GLY A 41 2.12 -12.49 7.05
C GLY A 41 1.64 -11.65 5.87
N LEU A 42 1.49 -10.34 6.10
CA LEU A 42 1.04 -9.39 5.10
C LEU A 42 1.94 -8.16 5.11
N ILE A 43 2.62 -7.90 4.01
CA ILE A 43 3.52 -6.75 3.88
C ILE A 43 2.68 -5.49 3.64
N MET A 44 2.91 -4.48 4.47
CA MET A 44 2.27 -3.17 4.36
C MET A 44 2.79 -2.39 3.15
N ALA A 45 2.07 -1.35 2.76
CA ALA A 45 2.35 -0.53 1.57
C ALA A 45 2.38 -1.33 0.26
N ARG A 46 1.64 -2.43 0.20
CA ARG A 46 1.45 -3.27 -0.97
C ARG A 46 -0.03 -3.61 -1.17
N PHE A 47 -0.37 -4.07 -2.34
CA PHE A 47 -1.71 -4.60 -2.60
C PHE A 47 -1.87 -6.01 -2.03
N ALA A 48 -3.12 -6.35 -1.71
CA ALA A 48 -3.46 -7.65 -1.15
C ALA A 48 -4.69 -8.26 -1.82
N TRP A 49 -4.71 -9.59 -1.87
CA TRP A 49 -5.79 -10.40 -2.40
C TRP A 49 -6.35 -11.32 -1.33
N ARG A 50 -7.61 -11.74 -1.52
CA ARG A 50 -8.20 -12.78 -0.68
C ARG A 50 -7.50 -14.12 -0.94
N ASN A 51 -7.21 -14.83 0.12
CA ASN A 51 -6.72 -16.20 0.03
C ASN A 51 -7.81 -17.11 -0.56
N ALA A 52 -7.43 -18.02 -1.46
CA ALA A 52 -8.38 -18.91 -2.14
C ALA A 52 -9.07 -19.89 -1.21
N THR A 53 -8.41 -20.32 -0.13
CA THR A 53 -8.95 -21.28 0.84
C THR A 53 -9.77 -20.59 1.94
N ASN A 54 -9.32 -19.42 2.39
CA ASN A 54 -10.02 -18.65 3.41
C ASN A 54 -10.14 -17.19 2.96
N PRO A 55 -11.31 -16.74 2.49
CA PRO A 55 -11.50 -15.41 1.92
C PRO A 55 -11.38 -14.26 2.94
N LEU A 56 -11.32 -14.54 4.24
CA LEU A 56 -11.03 -13.55 5.28
C LEU A 56 -9.53 -13.34 5.50
N ARG A 57 -8.68 -14.24 4.97
CA ARG A 57 -7.23 -14.06 4.98
C ARG A 57 -6.77 -13.35 3.72
N LEU A 58 -5.75 -12.51 3.90
CA LEU A 58 -5.14 -11.72 2.84
C LEU A 58 -3.68 -12.12 2.63
N ASP A 59 -3.31 -12.23 1.37
CA ASP A 59 -1.94 -12.45 0.94
C ASP A 59 -1.51 -11.32 -0.02
N ASN A 60 -0.21 -11.01 -0.10
CA ASN A 60 0.32 -10.06 -1.08
C ASN A 60 0.45 -10.66 -2.50
N THR A 61 0.00 -11.88 -2.69
CA THR A 61 -0.01 -12.57 -3.98
C THR A 61 -1.44 -12.93 -4.36
N GLY A 62 -1.75 -12.93 -5.64
CA GLY A 62 -3.08 -13.35 -6.08
C GLY A 62 -3.30 -13.21 -7.57
N THR A 63 -4.54 -13.39 -7.99
CA THR A 63 -5.00 -13.25 -9.36
C THR A 63 -6.21 -12.34 -9.43
N GLY A 64 -6.36 -11.62 -10.54
CA GLY A 64 -7.45 -10.66 -10.68
C GLY A 64 -7.25 -9.38 -9.85
N LYS A 65 -8.30 -8.59 -9.70
CA LYS A 65 -8.23 -7.32 -8.94
C LYS A 65 -7.94 -7.57 -7.45
N PRO A 66 -7.02 -6.79 -6.84
CA PRO A 66 -6.76 -6.87 -5.40
C PRO A 66 -7.97 -6.38 -4.59
N VAL A 67 -8.05 -6.82 -3.33
CA VAL A 67 -9.04 -6.33 -2.36
C VAL A 67 -8.78 -4.86 -2.03
N GLY A 68 -7.51 -4.48 -1.90
CA GLY A 68 -7.13 -3.12 -1.58
C GLY A 68 -5.64 -2.97 -1.31
N PHE A 69 -5.25 -1.77 -0.97
CA PHE A 69 -3.90 -1.40 -0.56
C PHE A 69 -3.76 -1.57 0.96
N VAL A 70 -2.69 -2.21 1.42
CA VAL A 70 -2.46 -2.47 2.86
C VAL A 70 -1.83 -1.23 3.49
N GLN A 71 -2.61 -0.52 4.30
CA GLN A 71 -2.10 0.63 5.02
C GLN A 71 -1.11 0.24 6.12
N ASN A 72 -0.22 1.17 6.46
CA ASN A 72 0.67 1.02 7.59
C ASN A 72 -0.12 1.19 8.90
N ASN A 73 -0.34 0.10 9.59
CA ASN A 73 -0.95 0.09 10.92
C ASN A 73 0.12 -0.30 11.95
N ALA A 74 0.70 0.69 12.61
CA ALA A 74 1.77 0.49 13.58
C ALA A 74 1.41 -0.47 14.73
N ASN A 75 0.12 -0.58 15.08
CA ASN A 75 -0.34 -1.46 16.15
C ASN A 75 -0.29 -2.96 15.78
N ALA A 76 -0.18 -3.29 14.49
CA ALA A 76 -0.22 -4.67 14.03
C ALA A 76 1.16 -5.34 13.97
N THR A 77 2.25 -4.59 14.09
CA THR A 77 3.58 -5.06 13.64
C THR A 77 4.54 -5.49 14.73
N ILE A 78 4.33 -5.13 15.99
CA ILE A 78 5.32 -5.37 17.04
C ILE A 78 4.86 -6.49 17.96
N GLY A 79 5.57 -7.63 17.93
CA GLY A 79 5.52 -8.65 18.96
C GLY A 79 6.58 -8.42 20.02
N TYR A 80 6.39 -9.00 21.21
CA TYR A 80 7.39 -8.96 22.28
C TYR A 80 8.72 -9.56 21.79
N LEU A 81 9.82 -8.83 21.94
CA LEU A 81 11.18 -9.20 21.49
C LEU A 81 11.36 -9.36 19.96
N GLN A 82 10.42 -8.89 19.14
CA GLN A 82 10.58 -8.90 17.68
C GLN A 82 11.10 -7.55 17.18
N SER A 83 11.94 -7.60 16.14
CA SER A 83 12.33 -6.39 15.41
C SER A 83 11.13 -5.81 14.68
N ASN A 84 11.05 -4.48 14.65
CA ASN A 84 10.04 -3.79 13.87
C ASN A 84 10.21 -4.11 12.37
N SER A 85 9.13 -4.53 11.72
CA SER A 85 9.11 -4.80 10.28
C SER A 85 7.83 -4.22 9.66
N MET A 86 7.87 -4.00 8.35
CA MET A 86 6.68 -3.59 7.57
C MET A 86 5.74 -4.78 7.29
N THR A 87 5.79 -5.84 8.11
CA THR A 87 4.99 -7.05 7.93
C THR A 87 4.04 -7.24 9.10
N ILE A 88 2.76 -7.36 8.80
CA ILE A 88 1.73 -7.78 9.74
C ILE A 88 1.88 -9.28 9.94
N PRO A 89 2.12 -9.77 11.17
CA PRO A 89 2.27 -11.21 11.44
C PRO A 89 1.02 -12.01 11.07
N ALA A 90 1.21 -13.28 10.72
CA ALA A 90 0.14 -14.20 10.36
C ALA A 90 -0.99 -14.24 11.41
N GLY A 91 -2.22 -14.21 10.96
CA GLY A 91 -3.42 -14.27 11.79
C GLY A 91 -3.78 -12.95 12.51
N ARG A 92 -2.95 -11.91 12.41
CA ARG A 92 -3.31 -10.58 12.94
C ARG A 92 -4.27 -9.85 12.01
N GLU A 93 -5.06 -8.97 12.59
CA GLU A 93 -5.99 -8.11 11.86
C GLU A 93 -5.25 -7.23 10.84
N ALA A 94 -5.83 -7.14 9.65
CA ALA A 94 -5.37 -6.29 8.57
C ALA A 94 -6.53 -5.46 8.04
N SER A 95 -6.28 -4.17 7.78
CA SER A 95 -7.27 -3.24 7.27
C SER A 95 -6.85 -2.72 5.89
N PRO A 96 -7.11 -3.48 4.82
CA PRO A 96 -6.84 -2.98 3.47
C PRO A 96 -7.79 -1.83 3.14
N VAL A 97 -7.29 -0.87 2.36
CA VAL A 97 -8.06 0.31 1.95
C VAL A 97 -8.33 0.28 0.44
N VAL A 98 -9.52 0.69 0.07
CA VAL A 98 -9.98 0.78 -1.33
C VAL A 98 -10.05 2.22 -1.81
N GLY A 99 -9.95 3.20 -0.92
CA GLY A 99 -9.96 4.62 -1.26
C GLY A 99 -9.18 5.46 -0.26
N GLY A 100 -8.61 6.55 -0.74
CA GLY A 100 -7.80 7.48 0.04
C GLY A 100 -6.58 7.97 -0.73
N ASP A 101 -5.70 8.67 -0.01
CA ASP A 101 -4.41 9.13 -0.50
C ASP A 101 -3.32 8.53 0.40
N PHE A 102 -2.40 7.77 -0.19
CA PHE A 102 -1.39 7.03 0.56
C PHE A 102 0.01 7.19 -0.02
N TRP A 103 1.00 7.15 0.84
CA TRP A 103 2.39 7.01 0.46
C TRP A 103 2.67 5.56 0.03
N ALA A 104 3.30 5.38 -1.12
CA ALA A 104 3.71 4.08 -1.63
C ALA A 104 5.12 4.16 -2.23
N ILE A 105 5.75 3.00 -2.48
CA ILE A 105 7.06 2.92 -3.13
C ILE A 105 6.86 2.56 -4.60
N ALA A 106 7.46 3.34 -5.49
CA ALA A 106 7.40 3.13 -6.93
C ALA A 106 8.35 2.00 -7.38
N ALA A 107 7.84 0.96 -8.03
CA ALA A 107 8.68 -0.04 -8.70
C ALA A 107 9.05 0.34 -10.14
N THR A 108 8.40 1.35 -10.69
CA THR A 108 8.69 1.96 -12.01
C THR A 108 8.73 3.47 -11.88
N VAL A 109 9.29 4.17 -12.86
CA VAL A 109 9.21 5.64 -12.91
C VAL A 109 7.75 6.05 -13.00
N ALA A 110 7.33 6.94 -12.10
CA ALA A 110 5.95 7.37 -11.98
C ALA A 110 5.80 8.83 -12.40
N THR A 111 4.78 9.11 -13.19
CA THR A 111 4.34 10.46 -13.56
C THR A 111 2.90 10.69 -13.13
N VAL A 112 2.58 11.94 -12.78
CA VAL A 112 1.22 12.31 -12.34
C VAL A 112 0.18 11.93 -13.39
N GLY A 113 -0.95 11.38 -12.94
CA GLY A 113 -2.06 10.96 -13.80
C GLY A 113 -1.96 9.53 -14.35
N GLN A 114 -0.81 8.86 -14.22
CA GLN A 114 -0.70 7.44 -14.56
C GLN A 114 -1.57 6.56 -13.66
N LYS A 115 -1.95 5.41 -14.18
CA LYS A 115 -2.60 4.35 -13.40
C LYS A 115 -1.59 3.55 -12.59
N VAL A 116 -2.08 3.08 -11.45
CA VAL A 116 -1.34 2.16 -10.59
C VAL A 116 -1.73 0.73 -10.93
N PHE A 117 -0.71 -0.11 -11.10
CA PHE A 117 -0.84 -1.54 -11.38
C PHE A 117 -0.30 -2.34 -10.19
N ALA A 118 -1.09 -3.29 -9.70
CA ALA A 118 -0.68 -4.19 -8.63
C ALA A 118 0.03 -5.42 -9.23
N VAL A 119 1.26 -5.68 -8.82
CA VAL A 119 2.03 -6.86 -9.24
C VAL A 119 1.45 -8.10 -8.57
N LEU A 120 1.05 -9.09 -9.37
CA LEU A 120 0.34 -10.30 -8.91
C LEU A 120 1.21 -11.20 -8.01
N ALA A 121 2.52 -11.12 -8.16
CA ALA A 121 3.48 -11.99 -7.46
C ALA A 121 3.76 -11.56 -6.01
N ASP A 122 3.69 -10.26 -5.71
CA ASP A 122 4.14 -9.72 -4.43
C ASP A 122 3.41 -8.47 -3.95
N GLY A 123 2.42 -8.00 -4.70
CA GLY A 123 1.62 -6.80 -4.36
C GLY A 123 2.36 -5.48 -4.51
N THR A 124 3.57 -5.44 -5.04
CA THR A 124 4.27 -4.19 -5.33
C THR A 124 3.54 -3.37 -6.39
N LEU A 125 3.93 -2.10 -6.51
CA LEU A 125 3.22 -1.12 -7.31
C LEU A 125 4.05 -0.74 -8.53
N LYS A 126 3.48 -0.93 -9.72
CA LYS A 126 3.98 -0.38 -11.00
C LYS A 126 3.04 0.71 -11.48
N THR A 127 3.51 1.55 -12.38
CA THR A 127 2.74 2.66 -12.96
C THR A 127 2.87 2.65 -14.48
N ASP A 128 1.76 2.93 -15.16
CA ASP A 128 1.71 3.06 -16.62
C ASP A 128 0.45 3.84 -17.04
N ALA A 129 0.28 4.08 -18.33
CA ALA A 129 -0.92 4.69 -18.87
C ALA A 129 -2.17 3.84 -18.57
N ALA A 130 -3.32 4.48 -18.48
CA ALA A 130 -4.60 3.79 -18.30
C ALA A 130 -4.86 2.82 -19.46
N GLY A 131 -5.28 1.60 -19.14
CA GLY A 131 -5.53 0.53 -20.12
C GLY A 131 -4.26 -0.12 -20.68
N ALA A 132 -3.07 0.23 -20.21
CA ALA A 132 -1.84 -0.43 -20.62
C ALA A 132 -1.79 -1.89 -20.14
N THR A 133 -1.10 -2.74 -20.89
CA THR A 133 -0.84 -4.12 -20.48
C THR A 133 0.53 -4.20 -19.82
N VAL A 134 0.55 -4.31 -18.50
CA VAL A 134 1.79 -4.46 -17.73
C VAL A 134 1.96 -5.92 -17.35
N SER A 135 3.04 -6.55 -17.85
CA SER A 135 3.30 -7.97 -17.61
C SER A 135 3.37 -8.30 -16.13
N GLY A 136 2.61 -9.31 -15.68
CA GLY A 136 2.55 -9.78 -14.29
C GLY A 136 1.89 -8.81 -13.31
N ALA A 137 1.17 -7.80 -13.80
CA ALA A 137 0.46 -6.85 -12.97
C ALA A 137 -0.95 -6.58 -13.51
N ILE A 138 -1.82 -6.09 -12.64
CA ILE A 138 -3.20 -5.75 -12.98
C ILE A 138 -3.50 -4.29 -12.66
N GLU A 139 -4.24 -3.61 -13.53
CA GLU A 139 -4.68 -2.24 -13.32
C GLU A 139 -5.62 -2.15 -12.11
N THR A 140 -5.39 -1.15 -11.28
CA THR A 140 -6.20 -0.84 -10.10
C THR A 140 -7.02 0.45 -10.33
N ASP A 141 -7.85 0.81 -9.34
CA ASP A 141 -8.61 2.06 -9.37
C ASP A 141 -7.80 3.28 -8.90
N TRP A 142 -6.53 3.07 -8.53
CA TRP A 142 -5.62 4.10 -8.04
C TRP A 142 -4.88 4.83 -9.16
N TYR A 143 -4.53 6.07 -8.88
CA TYR A 143 -3.77 6.96 -9.77
C TYR A 143 -2.53 7.50 -9.06
N VAL A 144 -1.54 7.87 -9.82
CA VAL A 144 -0.34 8.56 -9.33
C VAL A 144 -0.65 10.03 -9.13
N ALA A 145 -0.52 10.53 -7.90
CA ALA A 145 -0.75 11.93 -7.55
C ALA A 145 0.55 12.74 -7.42
N SER A 146 1.72 12.08 -7.26
CA SER A 146 3.02 12.75 -7.27
C SER A 146 4.05 11.98 -8.10
N PRO A 147 4.98 12.66 -8.81
CA PRO A 147 6.02 11.97 -9.57
C PRO A 147 7.02 11.30 -8.63
N ALA A 148 7.65 10.21 -9.08
CA ALA A 148 8.71 9.52 -8.35
C ALA A 148 9.65 8.75 -9.28
N ALA A 149 10.92 8.63 -8.90
CA ALA A 149 11.85 7.70 -9.51
C ALA A 149 11.63 6.28 -8.95
N VAL A 150 12.26 5.30 -9.56
CA VAL A 150 12.20 3.90 -9.07
C VAL A 150 12.79 3.81 -7.66
N GLY A 151 12.05 3.24 -6.74
CA GLY A 151 12.44 3.08 -5.33
C GLY A 151 12.06 4.26 -4.44
N ASP A 152 11.63 5.39 -5.01
CA ASP A 152 11.22 6.56 -4.25
C ASP A 152 9.76 6.47 -3.80
N LEU A 153 9.41 7.30 -2.81
CA LEU A 153 8.05 7.47 -2.34
C LEU A 153 7.24 8.29 -3.34
N LEU A 154 6.04 7.82 -3.64
CA LEU A 154 5.02 8.55 -4.39
C LEU A 154 3.72 8.59 -3.60
N ILE A 155 2.85 9.50 -3.98
CA ILE A 155 1.47 9.53 -3.49
C ILE A 155 0.58 8.84 -4.52
N ILE A 156 -0.17 7.83 -4.06
CA ILE A 156 -1.25 7.21 -4.83
C ILE A 156 -2.59 7.70 -4.30
N SER A 157 -3.54 7.92 -5.19
CA SER A 157 -4.84 8.50 -4.85
C SER A 157 -5.97 7.82 -5.62
N THR A 158 -7.12 7.70 -4.98
CA THR A 158 -8.38 7.39 -5.65
C THR A 158 -9.21 8.65 -5.95
N TRP A 159 -8.85 9.78 -5.34
CA TRP A 159 -9.54 11.06 -5.46
C TRP A 159 -8.92 11.94 -6.54
N SER A 160 -7.60 12.05 -6.57
CA SER A 160 -6.84 12.86 -7.52
C SER A 160 -6.51 12.03 -8.76
N LYS A 161 -7.24 12.26 -9.84
CA LYS A 161 -7.13 11.49 -11.11
C LYS A 161 -6.29 12.17 -12.18
N ALA A 162 -5.75 13.33 -11.89
CA ALA A 162 -4.92 14.12 -12.81
C ALA A 162 -3.96 15.02 -12.04
#